data_f707efeab38add24829ff8af9964c8ae
#
_entry.id   f707efeab38add24829ff8af9964c8ae
#
_cell.length_a   1.000
_cell.length_b   1.000
_cell.length_c   1.000
_cell.angle_alpha   90.00
_cell.angle_beta   90.00
_cell.angle_gamma   90.00
#
_symmetry.space_group_name_H-M   'P 1'
#
loop_
_entity.id
_entity.type
_entity.pdbx_description
1 polymer ?
#
loop_
_entity_poly.entity_id
_entity_poly.type
_entity_poly.pdbx_seq_one_letter_code
_entity_poly.pdbx_strand_id
1 'polypeptide(L)'
;AIMGPCAGGAVYSPALTDFIFQVNKTGKMFITGPDVIKSVTGEQIDAEKLGGAMTHNRVSGVAHFMASDDTDCINQIRRLLSYLPSNFRDSAPTIFNGDDPNRIADQLDTIIPDNPNKAYDMYDVIKAITDGGEYMDYMGMYAPNMITCFARFNGRSVGIIANQPKAMAGCMDINCSDKAARFI
;
A
#
# COMPACT_ATOMS: atom_id res chain seq x y z
N ALA A 1 7.90 -5.21 -10.24
CA ALA A 1 7.40 -6.44 -9.58
C ALA A 1 8.56 -7.37 -9.25
N ILE A 2 8.54 -7.93 -8.06
CA ILE A 2 9.52 -8.91 -7.55
C ILE A 2 8.78 -10.25 -7.40
N MET A 3 8.95 -11.12 -8.40
CA MET A 3 8.25 -12.42 -8.46
C MET A 3 9.16 -13.59 -8.07
N GLY A 4 10.47 -13.36 -8.01
CA GLY A 4 11.51 -14.33 -7.64
C GLY A 4 12.63 -13.68 -6.85
N PRO A 5 13.77 -14.38 -6.66
CA PRO A 5 14.94 -13.85 -5.98
C PRO A 5 15.51 -12.64 -6.71
N CYS A 6 15.70 -11.53 -5.99
CA CYS A 6 16.31 -10.29 -6.47
C CYS A 6 17.34 -9.84 -5.44
N ALA A 7 18.62 -10.07 -5.72
CA ALA A 7 19.70 -9.89 -4.75
C ALA A 7 20.91 -9.16 -5.35
N GLY A 8 21.75 -8.60 -4.49
CA GLY A 8 22.95 -7.89 -4.88
C GLY A 8 22.65 -6.64 -5.72
N GLY A 9 23.43 -6.42 -6.77
CA GLY A 9 23.24 -5.27 -7.66
C GLY A 9 21.89 -5.20 -8.36
N ALA A 10 21.22 -6.34 -8.58
CA ALA A 10 19.93 -6.39 -9.24
C ALA A 10 18.79 -5.76 -8.40
N VAL A 11 18.98 -5.61 -7.10
CA VAL A 11 17.93 -5.06 -6.20
C VAL A 11 17.84 -3.53 -6.24
N TYR A 12 18.89 -2.85 -6.65
CA TYR A 12 18.93 -1.38 -6.63
C TYR A 12 17.88 -0.75 -7.55
N SER A 13 17.75 -1.24 -8.79
CA SER A 13 16.78 -0.68 -9.74
C SER A 13 15.36 -0.78 -9.22
N PRO A 14 14.81 -1.95 -8.84
CA PRO A 14 13.46 -2.03 -8.32
C PRO A 14 13.28 -1.27 -7.00
N ALA A 15 14.29 -1.20 -6.13
CA ALA A 15 14.19 -0.47 -4.87
C ALA A 15 14.05 1.05 -5.04
N LEU A 16 14.47 1.60 -6.20
CA LEU A 16 14.40 3.02 -6.53
C LEU A 16 13.15 3.40 -7.34
N THR A 17 12.25 2.44 -7.66
CA THR A 17 11.02 2.72 -8.40
C THR A 17 9.92 3.26 -7.49
N ASP A 18 8.93 3.96 -8.09
CA ASP A 18 7.81 4.55 -7.34
C ASP A 18 6.88 3.52 -6.73
N PHE A 19 6.71 2.37 -7.41
CA PHE A 19 5.82 1.29 -6.96
C PHE A 19 6.53 -0.06 -6.99
N ILE A 20 6.52 -0.77 -5.86
CA ILE A 20 7.15 -2.07 -5.69
C ILE A 20 6.10 -3.09 -5.28
N PHE A 21 5.89 -4.08 -6.15
CA PHE A 21 5.06 -5.26 -5.88
C PHE A 21 5.97 -6.42 -5.55
N GLN A 22 5.65 -7.17 -4.51
CA GLN A 22 6.43 -8.35 -4.13
C GLN A 22 5.51 -9.54 -3.91
N VAL A 23 5.79 -10.65 -4.61
CA VAL A 23 5.02 -11.88 -4.50
C VAL A 23 5.41 -12.61 -3.22
N ASN A 24 4.41 -13.01 -2.45
CA ASN A 24 4.60 -13.70 -1.19
C ASN A 24 5.31 -15.05 -1.40
N LYS A 25 6.25 -15.38 -0.53
CA LYS A 25 7.07 -16.62 -0.51
C LYS A 25 8.09 -16.73 -1.65
N THR A 26 7.81 -16.30 -2.86
CA THR A 26 8.70 -16.42 -4.02
C THR A 26 9.58 -15.18 -4.21
N GLY A 27 9.00 -13.98 -4.14
CA GLY A 27 9.72 -12.71 -4.24
C GLY A 27 10.65 -12.49 -3.05
N LYS A 28 11.93 -12.22 -3.30
CA LYS A 28 12.94 -11.89 -2.27
C LYS A 28 13.72 -10.66 -2.72
N MET A 29 13.91 -9.71 -1.81
CA MET A 29 14.75 -8.52 -2.04
C MET A 29 15.76 -8.37 -0.91
N PHE A 30 17.04 -8.38 -1.22
CA PHE A 30 18.12 -8.04 -0.27
C PHE A 30 19.41 -7.70 -1.00
N ILE A 31 20.24 -6.84 -0.42
CA ILE A 31 21.56 -6.48 -0.99
C ILE A 31 22.51 -7.65 -0.83
N THR A 32 22.59 -8.22 0.39
CA THR A 32 23.43 -9.39 0.70
C THR A 32 22.55 -10.52 1.22
N GLY A 33 22.81 -11.73 0.72
CA GLY A 33 22.05 -12.91 1.14
C GLY A 33 22.44 -13.44 2.52
N PRO A 34 21.64 -14.40 3.06
CA PRO A 34 21.83 -14.95 4.40
C PRO A 34 23.23 -15.53 4.65
N ASP A 35 23.83 -16.18 3.66
CA ASP A 35 25.17 -16.82 3.80
C ASP A 35 26.26 -15.76 3.96
N VAL A 36 26.17 -14.63 3.27
CA VAL A 36 27.12 -13.52 3.41
C VAL A 36 26.97 -12.86 4.79
N ILE A 37 25.73 -12.63 5.24
CA ILE A 37 25.47 -12.09 6.58
C ILE A 37 26.08 -13.01 7.63
N LYS A 38 25.82 -14.32 7.55
CA LYS A 38 26.37 -15.30 8.46
C LYS A 38 27.91 -15.31 8.48
N SER A 39 28.55 -15.17 7.33
CA SER A 39 30.04 -15.18 7.24
C SER A 39 30.67 -13.91 7.80
N VAL A 40 29.99 -12.75 7.70
CA VAL A 40 30.54 -11.45 8.10
C VAL A 40 30.17 -11.09 9.52
N THR A 41 28.92 -11.30 9.92
CA THR A 41 28.40 -10.88 11.23
C THR A 41 28.17 -12.04 12.21
N GLY A 42 28.18 -13.29 11.73
CA GLY A 42 27.80 -14.47 12.51
C GLY A 42 26.29 -14.65 12.69
N GLU A 43 25.46 -13.70 12.25
CA GLU A 43 24.01 -13.74 12.38
C GLU A 43 23.41 -14.82 11.46
N GLN A 44 22.47 -15.60 12.00
CA GLN A 44 21.72 -16.60 11.22
C GLN A 44 20.30 -16.09 10.97
N ILE A 45 20.01 -15.76 9.73
CA ILE A 45 18.70 -15.30 9.28
C ILE A 45 18.30 -16.06 8.01
N ASP A 46 17.03 -16.45 7.89
CA ASP A 46 16.53 -17.04 6.64
C ASP A 46 16.16 -15.96 5.61
N ALA A 47 16.12 -16.34 4.34
CA ALA A 47 15.87 -15.43 3.23
C ALA A 47 14.46 -14.78 3.30
N GLU A 48 13.48 -15.45 3.90
CA GLU A 48 12.12 -14.90 4.06
C GLU A 48 12.09 -13.78 5.10
N LYS A 49 12.73 -13.99 6.24
CA LYS A 49 12.86 -12.98 7.29
C LYS A 49 13.75 -11.82 6.88
N LEU A 50 14.78 -12.07 6.06
CA LEU A 50 15.70 -11.04 5.59
C LEU A 50 15.03 -10.13 4.55
N GLY A 51 14.39 -10.69 3.54
CA GLY A 51 13.91 -9.93 2.38
C GLY A 51 12.65 -10.47 1.72
N GLY A 52 11.84 -11.26 2.45
CA GLY A 52 10.54 -11.73 1.97
C GLY A 52 9.49 -10.63 1.88
N ALA A 53 8.40 -10.91 1.18
CA ALA A 53 7.34 -9.95 0.94
C ALA A 53 6.71 -9.42 2.24
N MET A 54 6.53 -10.26 3.25
CA MET A 54 6.00 -9.83 4.55
C MET A 54 6.93 -8.86 5.26
N THR A 55 8.24 -9.08 5.21
CA THR A 55 9.25 -8.20 5.82
C THR A 55 9.21 -6.82 5.18
N HIS A 56 9.20 -6.76 3.84
CA HIS A 56 9.25 -5.48 3.14
C HIS A 56 7.92 -4.74 3.11
N ASN A 57 6.78 -5.44 3.14
CA ASN A 57 5.47 -4.79 3.20
C ASN A 57 5.04 -4.37 4.62
N ARG A 58 5.59 -4.99 5.69
CA ARG A 58 5.12 -4.74 7.05
C ARG A 58 6.15 -4.07 7.95
N VAL A 59 7.43 -4.39 7.76
CA VAL A 59 8.49 -3.96 8.69
C VAL A 59 9.33 -2.83 8.11
N SER A 60 9.86 -3.00 6.89
CA SER A 60 10.74 -2.00 6.30
C SER A 60 10.03 -0.95 5.45
N GLY A 61 8.82 -1.22 4.97
CA GLY A 61 8.10 -0.32 4.07
C GLY A 61 8.73 -0.18 2.67
N VAL A 62 9.68 -1.03 2.31
CA VAL A 62 10.33 -0.97 0.98
C VAL A 62 9.41 -1.44 -0.12
N ALA A 63 8.64 -2.53 0.10
CA ALA A 63 7.61 -2.96 -0.83
C ALA A 63 6.26 -2.34 -0.47
N HIS A 64 5.49 -1.96 -1.50
CA HIS A 64 4.24 -1.23 -1.35
C HIS A 64 3.01 -2.13 -1.45
N PHE A 65 3.12 -3.19 -2.23
CA PHE A 65 2.04 -4.14 -2.48
C PHE A 65 2.54 -5.57 -2.34
N MET A 66 1.79 -6.39 -1.62
CA MET A 66 2.05 -7.81 -1.50
C MET A 66 1.03 -8.58 -2.34
N ALA A 67 1.52 -9.43 -3.25
CA ALA A 67 0.69 -10.30 -4.05
C ALA A 67 0.76 -11.75 -3.54
N SER A 68 -0.33 -12.49 -3.66
CA SER A 68 -0.40 -13.91 -3.26
C SER A 68 0.38 -14.83 -4.20
N ASP A 69 0.37 -14.49 -5.48
CA ASP A 69 1.05 -15.19 -6.57
C ASP A 69 1.31 -14.26 -7.76
N ASP A 70 1.93 -14.78 -8.82
CA ASP A 70 2.30 -14.01 -10.01
C ASP A 70 1.08 -13.47 -10.76
N THR A 71 -0.01 -14.21 -10.81
CA THR A 71 -1.26 -13.78 -11.47
C THR A 71 -1.90 -12.61 -10.71
N ASP A 72 -2.00 -12.72 -9.40
CA ASP A 72 -2.47 -11.65 -8.53
C ASP A 72 -1.57 -10.40 -8.67
N CYS A 73 -0.25 -10.58 -8.69
CA CYS A 73 0.70 -9.50 -8.90
C CYS A 73 0.42 -8.73 -10.19
N ILE A 74 0.24 -9.44 -11.30
CA ILE A 74 -0.08 -8.82 -12.60
C ILE A 74 -1.42 -8.09 -12.55
N ASN A 75 -2.43 -8.66 -11.90
CA ASN A 75 -3.75 -8.03 -11.75
C ASN A 75 -3.69 -6.77 -10.90
N GLN A 76 -2.94 -6.79 -9.80
CA GLN A 76 -2.72 -5.60 -8.96
C GLN A 76 -1.98 -4.50 -9.73
N ILE A 77 -0.97 -4.83 -10.55
CA ILE A 77 -0.27 -3.87 -11.42
C ILE A 77 -1.25 -3.24 -12.41
N ARG A 78 -2.07 -4.04 -13.11
CA ARG A 78 -3.09 -3.52 -14.03
C ARG A 78 -4.09 -2.60 -13.33
N ARG A 79 -4.48 -2.96 -12.11
CA ARG A 79 -5.35 -2.13 -11.28
C ARG A 79 -4.69 -0.80 -10.93
N LEU A 80 -3.42 -0.80 -10.51
CA LEU A 80 -2.68 0.44 -10.23
C LEU A 80 -2.60 1.32 -11.48
N LEU A 81 -2.23 0.76 -12.63
CA LEU A 81 -2.12 1.50 -13.88
C LEU A 81 -3.45 2.16 -14.31
N SER A 82 -4.59 1.64 -13.87
CA SER A 82 -5.89 2.27 -14.13
C SER A 82 -6.13 3.57 -13.34
N TYR A 83 -5.34 3.84 -12.31
CA TYR A 83 -5.39 5.09 -11.54
C TYR A 83 -4.40 6.15 -12.03
N LEU A 84 -3.44 5.77 -12.87
CA LEU A 84 -2.32 6.61 -13.28
C LEU A 84 -2.47 7.06 -14.74
N PRO A 85 -1.95 8.24 -15.11
CA PRO A 85 -1.88 8.65 -16.50
C PRO A 85 -0.83 7.82 -17.26
N SER A 86 -0.97 7.74 -18.60
CA SER A 86 0.00 7.06 -19.45
C SER A 86 1.36 7.78 -19.51
N ASN A 87 1.37 9.08 -19.27
CA ASN A 87 2.56 9.93 -19.20
C ASN A 87 2.24 11.24 -18.46
N PHE A 88 3.27 12.06 -18.19
CA PHE A 88 3.13 13.30 -17.40
C PHE A 88 2.30 14.41 -18.07
N ARG A 89 1.96 14.29 -19.36
CA ARG A 89 1.14 15.27 -20.10
C ARG A 89 -0.34 14.90 -20.11
N ASP A 90 -0.65 13.64 -19.83
CA ASP A 90 -2.02 13.13 -19.85
C ASP A 90 -2.64 13.21 -18.44
N SER A 91 -3.96 13.28 -18.42
CA SER A 91 -4.72 13.07 -17.19
C SER A 91 -4.88 11.58 -16.93
N ALA A 92 -5.05 11.19 -15.66
CA ALA A 92 -5.41 9.83 -15.31
C ALA A 92 -6.74 9.42 -15.97
N PRO A 93 -6.92 8.14 -16.36
CA PRO A 93 -8.15 7.68 -16.98
C PRO A 93 -9.36 7.95 -16.10
N THR A 94 -10.43 8.50 -16.68
CA THR A 94 -11.74 8.63 -16.02
C THR A 94 -12.53 7.34 -16.24
N ILE A 95 -12.91 6.66 -15.16
CA ILE A 95 -13.64 5.38 -15.22
C ILE A 95 -14.90 5.52 -14.37
N PHE A 96 -16.05 5.61 -15.03
CA PHE A 96 -17.34 5.65 -14.35
C PHE A 96 -17.85 4.23 -14.08
N ASN A 97 -18.25 3.99 -12.85
CA ASN A 97 -18.84 2.72 -12.41
C ASN A 97 -20.36 2.76 -12.20
N GLY A 98 -20.98 3.91 -12.54
CA GLY A 98 -22.43 4.12 -12.38
C GLY A 98 -22.84 4.63 -11.00
N ASP A 99 -21.91 4.92 -10.10
CA ASP A 99 -22.21 5.54 -8.80
C ASP A 99 -22.69 6.99 -9.01
N ASP A 100 -23.73 7.40 -8.27
CA ASP A 100 -24.22 8.78 -8.33
C ASP A 100 -23.32 9.71 -7.51
N PRO A 101 -22.64 10.68 -8.13
CA PRO A 101 -21.78 11.60 -7.43
C PRO A 101 -22.51 12.51 -6.43
N ASN A 102 -23.84 12.61 -6.53
CA ASN A 102 -24.68 13.40 -5.62
C ASN A 102 -25.39 12.54 -4.57
N ARG A 103 -25.09 11.23 -4.49
CA ARG A 103 -25.70 10.35 -3.49
C ARG A 103 -25.38 10.83 -2.07
N ILE A 104 -26.33 10.67 -1.19
CA ILE A 104 -26.13 10.88 0.24
C ILE A 104 -25.67 9.56 0.86
N ALA A 105 -24.62 9.60 1.66
CA ALA A 105 -24.04 8.44 2.35
C ALA A 105 -24.53 8.42 3.81
N ASP A 106 -25.79 8.01 4.05
CA ASP A 106 -26.43 8.03 5.37
C ASP A 106 -25.65 7.26 6.45
N GLN A 107 -24.86 6.25 6.04
CA GLN A 107 -24.00 5.52 6.97
C GLN A 107 -22.95 6.38 7.67
N LEU A 108 -22.59 7.54 7.11
CA LEU A 108 -21.62 8.46 7.74
C LEU A 108 -22.11 8.99 9.08
N ASP A 109 -23.41 9.14 9.27
CA ASP A 109 -24.01 9.64 10.51
C ASP A 109 -23.79 8.68 11.69
N THR A 110 -23.48 7.41 11.43
CA THR A 110 -23.32 6.37 12.45
C THR A 110 -21.91 5.77 12.55
N ILE A 111 -21.03 6.07 11.61
CA ILE A 111 -19.65 5.53 11.59
C ILE A 111 -18.83 6.07 12.77
N ILE A 112 -18.93 7.37 13.03
CA ILE A 112 -18.24 8.00 14.15
C ILE A 112 -19.08 7.82 15.41
N PRO A 113 -18.58 7.10 16.44
CA PRO A 113 -19.32 6.85 17.65
C PRO A 113 -19.45 8.12 18.51
N ASP A 114 -20.60 8.27 19.20
CA ASP A 114 -20.82 9.37 20.17
C ASP A 114 -19.83 9.32 21.34
N ASN A 115 -19.34 8.14 21.68
CA ASN A 115 -18.35 7.96 22.74
C ASN A 115 -16.94 8.28 22.20
N PRO A 116 -16.27 9.37 22.66
CA PRO A 116 -14.96 9.78 22.17
C PRO A 116 -13.84 8.78 22.46
N ASN A 117 -14.07 7.84 23.39
CA ASN A 117 -13.09 6.78 23.70
C ASN A 117 -13.22 5.54 22.81
N LYS A 118 -14.21 5.51 21.91
CA LYS A 118 -14.41 4.39 20.99
C LYS A 118 -13.82 4.74 19.63
N ALA A 119 -12.79 4.00 19.22
CA ALA A 119 -12.19 4.16 17.90
C ALA A 119 -13.15 3.67 16.79
N TYR A 120 -13.12 4.35 15.64
CA TYR A 120 -13.80 3.95 14.42
C TYR A 120 -12.79 3.54 13.35
N ASP A 121 -13.27 2.86 12.28
CA ASP A 121 -12.47 2.47 11.15
C ASP A 121 -12.57 3.53 10.06
N MET A 122 -11.48 4.20 9.75
CA MET A 122 -11.46 5.20 8.69
C MET A 122 -11.70 4.57 7.30
N TYR A 123 -11.43 3.28 7.12
CA TYR A 123 -11.80 2.59 5.88
C TYR A 123 -13.30 2.57 5.62
N ASP A 124 -14.14 2.55 6.66
CA ASP A 124 -15.59 2.61 6.49
C ASP A 124 -16.02 3.98 5.95
N VAL A 125 -15.37 5.07 6.40
CA VAL A 125 -15.57 6.41 5.84
C VAL A 125 -15.12 6.46 4.37
N ILE A 126 -13.92 5.96 4.06
CA ILE A 126 -13.37 5.92 2.70
C ILE A 126 -14.34 5.18 1.77
N LYS A 127 -14.81 3.99 2.17
CA LYS A 127 -15.80 3.22 1.38
C LYS A 127 -17.11 3.98 1.18
N ALA A 128 -17.54 4.71 2.19
CA ALA A 128 -18.81 5.45 2.12
C ALA A 128 -18.75 6.59 1.09
N ILE A 129 -17.59 7.22 0.90
CA ILE A 129 -17.46 8.42 0.06
C ILE A 129 -16.89 8.15 -1.33
N THR A 130 -16.22 7.01 -1.56
CA THR A 130 -15.61 6.69 -2.86
C THR A 130 -16.60 6.01 -3.80
N ASP A 131 -16.36 6.10 -5.10
CA ASP A 131 -17.19 5.49 -6.13
C ASP A 131 -17.29 3.98 -5.94
N GLY A 132 -18.51 3.47 -5.71
CA GLY A 132 -18.77 2.05 -5.44
C GLY A 132 -18.09 1.50 -4.20
N GLY A 133 -17.56 2.34 -3.33
CA GLY A 133 -16.80 1.93 -2.15
C GLY A 133 -15.42 1.33 -2.48
N GLU A 134 -14.92 1.55 -3.69
CA GLU A 134 -13.67 0.98 -4.17
C GLU A 134 -12.47 1.86 -3.85
N TYR A 135 -11.40 1.24 -3.38
CA TYR A 135 -10.09 1.85 -3.19
C TYR A 135 -8.98 0.82 -3.37
N MET A 136 -7.76 1.26 -3.59
CA MET A 136 -6.56 0.44 -3.66
C MET A 136 -5.55 0.95 -2.65
N ASP A 137 -5.32 0.17 -1.58
CA ASP A 137 -4.33 0.51 -0.57
C ASP A 137 -2.93 0.61 -1.17
N TYR A 138 -2.22 1.64 -0.78
CA TYR A 138 -0.78 1.77 -0.96
C TYR A 138 -0.11 1.59 0.40
N MET A 139 0.83 0.64 0.51
CA MET A 139 1.50 0.31 1.77
C MET A 139 0.54 -0.04 2.92
N GLY A 140 -0.58 -0.74 2.64
CA GLY A 140 -1.62 -1.02 3.62
C GLY A 140 -1.17 -1.77 4.87
N MET A 141 -0.07 -2.54 4.78
CA MET A 141 0.50 -3.31 5.90
C MET A 141 1.56 -2.53 6.70
N TYR A 142 2.15 -1.48 6.13
CA TYR A 142 3.16 -0.65 6.79
C TYR A 142 2.50 0.55 7.46
N ALA A 143 2.94 0.90 8.66
CA ALA A 143 2.42 2.05 9.42
C ALA A 143 0.87 2.13 9.37
N PRO A 144 0.15 1.18 9.98
CA PRO A 144 -1.31 1.06 9.83
C PRO A 144 -2.10 2.20 10.49
N ASN A 145 -1.46 3.06 11.26
CA ASN A 145 -2.01 4.29 11.83
C ASN A 145 -2.23 5.41 10.78
N MET A 146 -1.70 5.21 9.56
CA MET A 146 -1.94 6.08 8.40
C MET A 146 -2.43 5.24 7.23
N ILE A 147 -3.55 5.63 6.64
CA ILE A 147 -4.07 5.08 5.39
C ILE A 147 -3.56 5.94 4.25
N THR A 148 -3.04 5.30 3.22
CA THR A 148 -2.73 5.89 1.93
C THR A 148 -3.34 4.99 0.86
N CYS A 149 -4.18 5.51 0.00
CA CYS A 149 -4.83 4.70 -1.03
C CYS A 149 -5.20 5.53 -2.26
N PHE A 150 -5.34 4.84 -3.38
CA PHE A 150 -5.97 5.36 -4.60
C PHE A 150 -7.45 5.04 -4.59
N ALA A 151 -8.27 5.99 -4.99
CA ALA A 151 -9.72 5.82 -5.14
C ALA A 151 -10.24 6.62 -6.32
N ARG A 152 -11.56 6.64 -6.52
CA ARG A 152 -12.21 7.49 -7.53
C ARG A 152 -13.36 8.26 -6.91
N PHE A 153 -13.51 9.51 -7.40
CA PHE A 153 -14.70 10.33 -7.18
C PHE A 153 -15.23 10.79 -8.53
N ASN A 154 -16.45 10.44 -8.85
CA ASN A 154 -17.07 10.68 -10.15
C ASN A 154 -16.15 10.23 -11.31
N GLY A 155 -15.62 9.02 -11.19
CA GLY A 155 -14.72 8.39 -12.15
C GLY A 155 -13.28 8.90 -12.16
N ARG A 156 -12.96 9.99 -11.47
CA ARG A 156 -11.63 10.61 -11.47
C ARG A 156 -10.75 10.00 -10.38
N SER A 157 -9.53 9.64 -10.74
CA SER A 157 -8.53 9.13 -9.78
C SER A 157 -8.12 10.19 -8.77
N VAL A 158 -8.07 9.80 -7.51
CA VAL A 158 -7.60 10.62 -6.38
C VAL A 158 -6.69 9.81 -5.46
N GLY A 159 -5.74 10.47 -4.82
CA GLY A 159 -5.00 9.93 -3.68
C GLY A 159 -5.69 10.34 -2.38
N ILE A 160 -5.87 9.40 -1.46
CA ILE A 160 -6.43 9.65 -0.12
C ILE A 160 -5.35 9.38 0.92
N ILE A 161 -5.17 10.34 1.83
CA ILE A 161 -4.35 10.20 3.03
C ILE A 161 -5.26 10.44 4.22
N ALA A 162 -5.31 9.51 5.17
CA ALA A 162 -6.16 9.62 6.35
C ALA A 162 -5.54 8.92 7.57
N ASN A 163 -5.77 9.47 8.75
CA ASN A 163 -5.42 8.80 10.00
C ASN A 163 -6.33 7.60 10.21
N GLN A 164 -5.80 6.51 10.80
CA GLN A 164 -6.58 5.33 11.19
C GLN A 164 -6.73 5.25 12.71
N PRO A 165 -7.87 5.68 13.27
CA PRO A 165 -8.06 5.71 14.73
C PRO A 165 -7.98 4.33 15.41
N LYS A 166 -8.23 3.24 14.68
CA LYS A 166 -8.08 1.87 15.19
C LYS A 166 -6.63 1.46 15.46
N ALA A 167 -5.67 2.14 14.85
CA ALA A 167 -4.24 1.88 15.04
C ALA A 167 -3.60 3.06 15.74
N MET A 168 -3.01 2.85 16.91
CA MET A 168 -2.34 3.87 17.72
C MET A 168 -3.19 5.14 17.94
N ALA A 169 -4.52 5.00 18.02
CA ALA A 169 -5.49 6.11 18.11
C ALA A 169 -5.33 7.15 16.96
N GLY A 170 -4.76 6.76 15.81
CA GLY A 170 -4.49 7.66 14.70
C GLY A 170 -3.32 8.62 14.92
N CYS A 171 -2.52 8.42 15.98
CA CYS A 171 -1.34 9.26 16.24
C CYS A 171 -0.28 9.07 15.16
N MET A 172 0.35 10.17 14.77
CA MET A 172 1.43 10.14 13.80
C MET A 172 2.77 9.78 14.47
N ASP A 173 3.46 8.82 13.88
CA ASP A 173 4.84 8.47 14.21
C ASP A 173 5.76 8.70 12.98
N ILE A 174 7.04 8.38 13.11
CA ILE A 174 8.02 8.54 12.03
C ILE A 174 7.61 7.70 10.82
N ASN A 175 7.23 6.44 11.04
CA ASN A 175 6.93 5.52 9.94
C ASN A 175 5.68 5.95 9.13
N CYS A 176 4.65 6.44 9.81
CA CYS A 176 3.45 6.92 9.11
C CYS A 176 3.69 8.25 8.40
N SER A 177 4.57 9.09 8.93
CA SER A 177 4.97 10.34 8.27
C SER A 177 5.76 10.05 6.99
N ASP A 178 6.70 9.11 7.04
CA ASP A 178 7.47 8.68 5.86
C ASP A 178 6.57 8.03 4.80
N LYS A 179 5.60 7.19 5.23
CA LYS A 179 4.59 6.60 4.35
C LYS A 179 3.76 7.67 3.63
N ALA A 180 3.27 8.66 4.36
CA ALA A 180 2.49 9.76 3.80
C ALA A 180 3.32 10.62 2.84
N ALA A 181 4.54 11.00 3.25
CA ALA A 181 5.46 11.79 2.42
C ALA A 181 5.84 11.08 1.11
N ARG A 182 6.00 9.74 1.16
CA ARG A 182 6.30 8.95 -0.04
C ARG A 182 5.09 8.83 -0.98
N PHE A 183 3.87 8.90 -0.46
CA PHE A 183 2.66 8.79 -1.26
C PHE A 183 2.32 10.10 -1.99
N ILE A 184 2.68 11.26 -1.45
CA ILE A 184 2.48 12.59 -2.04
C ILE A 184 3.45 12.80 -3.23
#